data_5681f2ab6a5e31b9b5c71793b193ffeb
#
_entry.id   5681f2ab6a5e31b9b5c71793b193ffeb
#
_cell.length_a   1.000
_cell.length_b   1.000
_cell.length_c   1.000
_cell.angle_alpha   90.00
_cell.angle_beta   90.00
_cell.angle_gamma   90.00
#
_symmetry.space_group_name_H-M   'P 1'
#
loop_
_entity.id
_entity.type
_entity.pdbx_description
1 polymer ?
#
loop_
_entity_poly.entity_id
_entity_poly.type
_entity_poly.pdbx_seq_one_letter_code
_entity_poly.pdbx_strand_id
1 'polypeptide(L)'
;MNTHKTIIFGAGPLGLSVMDALVERGYTGITLINRPGKAPETLPREVNILAGDATNPEQVAALVTGADVVFHCAQPHYYEWPEKFPPITKGILEGVIKAGVPKLIFGDNLYMYGPTEGKPVHENLPYAAEGRKGRTRAEMAKALLDAHRAGKVKVAIGRASDFYGPRVQGSAIGDRVFPAILEGKAASTMGNVDLPHTYTYVKDFGRALVTLSENEAAFGKAWHVPNAETLTTREFLNLAYEIAGQKPKISSVGELMLQIGGLFIPEAKEMVEIWYEFNEPYVVDHSPYAKAFGAHPTPHREAIRETLEWYRNLN
;
A
#
# COMPACT_ATOMS: atom_id res chain seq x y z
N MET A 1 -10.49 26.75 -5.10
CA MET A 1 -9.23 26.01 -5.04
C MET A 1 -8.94 25.69 -3.58
N ASN A 2 -8.72 24.42 -3.25
CA ASN A 2 -8.44 24.00 -1.87
C ASN A 2 -6.94 24.17 -1.62
N THR A 3 -6.54 25.31 -1.03
CA THR A 3 -5.12 25.69 -0.82
C THR A 3 -4.50 25.03 0.42
N HIS A 4 -4.86 23.78 0.69
CA HIS A 4 -4.29 23.03 1.81
C HIS A 4 -2.85 22.63 1.49
N LYS A 5 -1.92 22.94 2.39
CA LYS A 5 -0.55 22.44 2.30
C LYS A 5 -0.54 20.97 2.67
N THR A 6 -0.36 20.12 1.67
CA THR A 6 -0.35 18.65 1.82
C THR A 6 1.04 18.08 1.56
N ILE A 7 1.54 17.30 2.49
CA ILE A 7 2.86 16.65 2.38
C ILE A 7 2.68 15.14 2.26
N ILE A 8 3.41 14.53 1.32
CA ILE A 8 3.41 13.08 1.09
C ILE A 8 4.85 12.57 1.21
N PHE A 9 5.14 11.80 2.24
CA PHE A 9 6.40 11.07 2.33
C PHE A 9 6.34 9.80 1.51
N GLY A 10 7.21 9.69 0.51
CA GLY A 10 7.28 8.59 -0.44
C GLY A 10 6.71 8.96 -1.82
N ALA A 11 7.54 8.82 -2.86
CA ALA A 11 7.18 8.99 -4.27
C ALA A 11 7.13 7.64 -5.02
N GLY A 12 6.74 6.58 -4.31
CA GLY A 12 6.43 5.26 -4.86
C GLY A 12 4.97 5.16 -5.31
N PRO A 13 4.52 3.96 -5.72
CA PRO A 13 3.18 3.75 -6.26
C PRO A 13 2.05 4.32 -5.40
N LEU A 14 2.09 4.08 -4.08
CA LEU A 14 1.05 4.58 -3.17
C LEU A 14 1.11 6.10 -3.01
N GLY A 15 2.31 6.68 -2.82
CA GLY A 15 2.44 8.14 -2.67
C GLY A 15 2.00 8.89 -3.91
N LEU A 16 2.33 8.38 -5.10
CA LEU A 16 1.86 8.93 -6.38
C LEU A 16 0.34 8.74 -6.57
N SER A 17 -0.23 7.62 -6.09
CA SER A 17 -1.69 7.43 -6.13
C SER A 17 -2.44 8.36 -5.17
N VAL A 18 -1.86 8.68 -4.01
CA VAL A 18 -2.39 9.73 -3.10
C VAL A 18 -2.31 11.10 -3.78
N MET A 19 -1.18 11.41 -4.41
CA MET A 19 -1.01 12.64 -5.20
C MET A 19 -2.07 12.75 -6.30
N ASP A 20 -2.25 11.71 -7.11
CA ASP A 20 -3.26 11.68 -8.17
C ASP A 20 -4.66 11.94 -7.61
N ALA A 21 -5.04 11.26 -6.53
CA ALA A 21 -6.34 11.42 -5.88
C ALA A 21 -6.57 12.84 -5.31
N LEU A 22 -5.52 13.49 -4.81
CA LEU A 22 -5.58 14.88 -4.36
C LEU A 22 -5.77 15.85 -5.53
N VAL A 23 -5.01 15.65 -6.60
CA VAL A 23 -5.12 16.46 -7.84
C VAL A 23 -6.51 16.30 -8.45
N GLU A 24 -7.03 15.07 -8.57
CA GLU A 24 -8.40 14.79 -9.05
C GLU A 24 -9.47 15.53 -8.22
N ARG A 25 -9.24 15.74 -6.92
CA ARG A 25 -10.13 16.51 -6.01
C ARG A 25 -9.86 18.01 -6.01
N GLY A 26 -8.96 18.50 -6.87
CA GLY A 26 -8.66 19.93 -7.01
C GLY A 26 -7.81 20.51 -5.88
N TYR A 27 -7.06 19.68 -5.16
CA TYR A 27 -6.08 20.15 -4.17
C TYR A 27 -4.88 20.78 -4.87
N THR A 28 -4.38 21.87 -4.27
CA THR A 28 -3.13 22.53 -4.65
C THR A 28 -2.21 22.57 -3.45
N GLY A 29 -0.92 22.87 -3.63
CA GLY A 29 0.04 22.92 -2.53
C GLY A 29 0.52 21.53 -2.08
N ILE A 30 0.51 20.57 -3.00
CA ILE A 30 0.98 19.20 -2.76
C ILE A 30 2.49 19.15 -2.88
N THR A 31 3.16 18.57 -1.90
CA THR A 31 4.61 18.33 -1.93
C THR A 31 4.91 16.87 -1.62
N LEU A 32 5.55 16.19 -2.55
CA LEU A 32 6.16 14.88 -2.33
C LEU A 32 7.52 15.04 -1.64
N ILE A 33 7.86 14.13 -0.76
CA ILE A 33 9.18 14.08 -0.13
C ILE A 33 9.75 12.67 -0.26
N ASN A 34 10.94 12.57 -0.82
CA ASN A 34 11.73 11.36 -0.80
C ASN A 34 13.22 11.69 -0.63
N ARG A 35 14.04 10.69 -0.39
CA ARG A 35 15.46 10.89 -0.12
C ARG A 35 16.21 11.64 -1.24
N PRO A 36 16.04 11.28 -2.54
CA PRO A 36 16.73 11.97 -3.63
C PRO A 36 16.10 13.30 -4.07
N GLY A 37 14.88 13.66 -3.64
CA GLY A 37 14.15 14.83 -4.14
C GLY A 37 13.80 14.75 -5.62
N LYS A 38 13.58 13.54 -6.14
CA LYS A 38 13.30 13.29 -7.56
C LYS A 38 12.10 12.37 -7.72
N ALA A 39 11.21 12.72 -8.63
CA ALA A 39 10.10 11.87 -9.01
C ALA A 39 10.54 10.83 -10.08
N PRO A 40 9.90 9.64 -10.10
CA PRO A 40 10.15 8.65 -11.14
C PRO A 40 9.52 9.02 -12.50
N GLU A 41 8.66 10.02 -12.51
CA GLU A 41 7.91 10.49 -13.70
C GLU A 41 7.70 12.01 -13.66
N THR A 42 7.17 12.56 -14.74
CA THR A 42 6.78 13.99 -14.81
C THR A 42 5.59 14.26 -13.88
N LEU A 43 5.75 15.20 -12.96
CA LEU A 43 4.70 15.60 -12.03
C LEU A 43 3.79 16.69 -12.64
N PRO A 44 2.51 16.76 -12.19
CA PRO A 44 1.65 17.91 -12.44
C PRO A 44 2.30 19.23 -11.98
N ARG A 45 2.00 20.34 -12.65
CA ARG A 45 2.64 21.65 -12.38
C ARG A 45 2.40 22.16 -10.96
N GLU A 46 1.29 21.79 -10.33
CA GLU A 46 0.88 22.14 -8.98
C GLU A 46 1.55 21.29 -7.90
N VAL A 47 2.32 20.28 -8.27
CA VAL A 47 2.98 19.35 -7.35
C VAL A 47 4.47 19.63 -7.30
N ASN A 48 4.97 19.79 -6.07
CA ASN A 48 6.40 19.94 -5.81
C ASN A 48 7.01 18.61 -5.33
N ILE A 49 8.32 18.47 -5.47
CA ILE A 49 9.07 17.38 -4.85
C ILE A 49 10.33 17.93 -4.19
N LEU A 50 10.59 17.48 -2.97
CA LEU A 50 11.74 17.89 -2.18
C LEU A 50 12.54 16.68 -1.70
N ALA A 51 13.85 16.88 -1.55
CA ALA A 51 14.69 15.92 -0.85
C ALA A 51 14.46 15.99 0.67
N GLY A 52 14.39 14.83 1.32
CA GLY A 52 14.24 14.78 2.78
C GLY A 52 14.54 13.41 3.36
N ASP A 53 15.18 13.40 4.51
CA ASP A 53 15.42 12.20 5.30
C ASP A 53 14.28 12.01 6.32
N ALA A 54 13.40 11.07 6.03
CA ALA A 54 12.27 10.73 6.88
C ALA A 54 12.66 10.12 8.23
N THR A 55 13.93 9.74 8.43
CA THR A 55 14.43 9.21 9.70
C THR A 55 14.89 10.31 10.67
N ASN A 56 15.01 11.55 10.19
CA ASN A 56 15.46 12.71 10.96
C ASN A 56 14.28 13.59 11.37
N PRO A 57 13.81 13.56 12.64
CA PRO A 57 12.64 14.33 13.09
C PRO A 57 12.77 15.85 12.92
N GLU A 58 14.01 16.39 13.07
CA GLU A 58 14.26 17.83 12.92
C GLU A 58 14.05 18.26 11.46
N GLN A 59 14.59 17.47 10.52
CA GLN A 59 14.42 17.74 9.10
C GLN A 59 12.96 17.57 8.69
N VAL A 60 12.30 16.52 9.17
CA VAL A 60 10.86 16.32 8.94
C VAL A 60 10.06 17.50 9.45
N ALA A 61 10.31 17.97 10.70
CA ALA A 61 9.60 19.12 11.26
C ALA A 61 9.74 20.37 10.39
N ALA A 62 10.95 20.67 9.92
CA ALA A 62 11.19 21.80 9.03
C ALA A 62 10.41 21.68 7.70
N LEU A 63 10.39 20.48 7.10
CA LEU A 63 9.71 20.22 5.83
C LEU A 63 8.18 20.30 5.93
N VAL A 64 7.60 19.87 7.06
CA VAL A 64 6.14 19.81 7.25
C VAL A 64 5.56 21.03 7.95
N THR A 65 6.36 22.01 8.36
CA THR A 65 5.88 23.23 9.01
C THR A 65 4.78 23.90 8.20
N GLY A 66 3.64 24.15 8.85
CA GLY A 66 2.45 24.75 8.24
C GLY A 66 1.66 23.82 7.33
N ALA A 67 1.93 22.53 7.35
CA ALA A 67 1.10 21.55 6.63
C ALA A 67 -0.22 21.29 7.38
N ASP A 68 -1.30 21.08 6.62
CA ASP A 68 -2.62 20.71 7.14
C ASP A 68 -2.72 19.19 7.35
N VAL A 69 -2.01 18.42 6.52
CA VAL A 69 -1.99 16.96 6.57
C VAL A 69 -0.68 16.41 6.02
N VAL A 70 -0.21 15.33 6.65
CA VAL A 70 0.92 14.53 6.19
C VAL A 70 0.45 13.12 5.87
N PHE A 71 0.83 12.61 4.70
CA PHE A 71 0.65 11.22 4.30
C PHE A 71 1.98 10.48 4.43
N HIS A 72 2.00 9.40 5.16
CA HIS A 72 3.14 8.50 5.28
C HIS A 72 2.95 7.31 4.34
N CYS A 73 3.54 7.41 3.14
CA CYS A 73 3.59 6.38 2.10
C CYS A 73 5.03 5.89 1.83
N ALA A 74 6.00 6.38 2.61
CA ALA A 74 7.39 5.97 2.47
C ALA A 74 7.60 4.57 3.03
N GLN A 75 8.34 3.75 2.29
CA GLN A 75 8.78 2.44 2.75
C GLN A 75 10.19 2.13 2.26
N PRO A 76 10.98 1.36 3.01
CA PRO A 76 12.26 0.83 2.55
C PRO A 76 12.06 -0.39 1.64
N HIS A 77 13.13 -0.97 1.13
CA HIS A 77 13.07 -2.26 0.43
C HIS A 77 12.48 -3.35 1.33
N TYR A 78 11.76 -4.29 0.72
CA TYR A 78 10.95 -5.29 1.41
C TYR A 78 11.71 -6.11 2.46
N TYR A 79 12.95 -6.52 2.15
CA TYR A 79 13.82 -7.26 3.07
C TYR A 79 14.43 -6.40 4.21
N GLU A 80 14.33 -5.07 4.11
CA GLU A 80 14.86 -4.12 5.10
C GLU A 80 13.80 -3.63 6.10
N TRP A 81 12.56 -4.11 5.99
CA TRP A 81 11.46 -3.57 6.79
C TRP A 81 11.71 -3.60 8.30
N PRO A 82 12.15 -4.72 8.90
CA PRO A 82 12.33 -4.76 10.35
C PRO A 82 13.32 -3.72 10.89
N GLU A 83 14.36 -3.42 10.12
CA GLU A 83 15.43 -2.52 10.54
C GLU A 83 15.17 -1.06 10.16
N LYS A 84 14.63 -0.81 8.95
CA LYS A 84 14.55 0.55 8.40
C LYS A 84 13.17 1.18 8.46
N PHE A 85 12.10 0.41 8.56
CA PHE A 85 10.77 0.99 8.57
C PHE A 85 10.42 1.69 9.90
N PRO A 86 10.70 1.11 11.09
CA PRO A 86 10.42 1.77 12.35
C PRO A 86 11.10 3.15 12.49
N PRO A 87 12.39 3.33 12.17
CA PRO A 87 13.00 4.66 12.23
C PRO A 87 12.39 5.67 11.25
N ILE A 88 11.94 5.26 10.06
CA ILE A 88 11.21 6.15 9.13
C ILE A 88 9.90 6.61 9.76
N THR A 89 9.08 5.68 10.26
CA THR A 89 7.79 5.99 10.88
C THR A 89 7.97 6.87 12.12
N LYS A 90 8.97 6.56 12.96
CA LYS A 90 9.30 7.35 14.15
C LYS A 90 9.69 8.78 13.77
N GLY A 91 10.59 8.94 12.79
CA GLY A 91 11.06 10.26 12.38
C GLY A 91 9.93 11.12 11.81
N ILE A 92 9.04 10.53 10.97
CA ILE A 92 7.85 11.23 10.47
C ILE A 92 6.93 11.61 11.62
N LEU A 93 6.58 10.68 12.52
CA LEU A 93 5.68 10.93 13.63
C LEU A 93 6.19 12.05 14.56
N GLU A 94 7.46 11.95 14.98
CA GLU A 94 8.06 12.94 15.89
C GLU A 94 8.18 14.31 15.23
N GLY A 95 8.57 14.37 13.94
CA GLY A 95 8.65 15.61 13.19
C GLY A 95 7.28 16.27 12.98
N VAL A 96 6.25 15.49 12.65
CA VAL A 96 4.86 15.96 12.53
C VAL A 96 4.35 16.54 13.86
N ILE A 97 4.58 15.84 14.97
CA ILE A 97 4.21 16.32 16.32
C ILE A 97 4.95 17.62 16.65
N LYS A 98 6.26 17.67 16.40
CA LYS A 98 7.11 18.84 16.66
C LYS A 98 6.68 20.06 15.87
N ALA A 99 6.28 19.89 14.62
CA ALA A 99 5.78 20.97 13.77
C ALA A 99 4.34 21.37 14.05
N GLY A 100 3.62 20.65 14.92
CA GLY A 100 2.22 20.92 15.23
C GLY A 100 1.25 20.62 14.08
N VAL A 101 1.61 19.72 13.16
CA VAL A 101 0.73 19.31 12.06
C VAL A 101 -0.48 18.56 12.64
N PRO A 102 -1.71 18.92 12.26
CA PRO A 102 -2.89 18.36 12.90
C PRO A 102 -3.21 16.91 12.52
N LYS A 103 -2.81 16.46 11.32
CA LYS A 103 -3.25 15.18 10.75
C LYS A 103 -2.09 14.37 10.14
N LEU A 104 -2.02 13.08 10.48
CA LEU A 104 -1.09 12.11 9.90
C LEU A 104 -1.85 10.88 9.41
N ILE A 105 -1.75 10.58 8.12
CA ILE A 105 -2.40 9.44 7.47
C ILE A 105 -1.32 8.43 7.10
N PHE A 106 -1.48 7.19 7.52
CA PHE A 106 -0.52 6.12 7.25
C PHE A 106 -1.08 5.08 6.29
N GLY A 107 -0.36 4.81 5.21
CA GLY A 107 -0.61 3.68 4.31
C GLY A 107 0.06 2.41 4.83
N ASP A 108 -0.74 1.41 5.21
CA ASP A 108 -0.29 0.18 5.86
C ASP A 108 -0.76 -1.06 5.09
N ASN A 109 -0.31 -2.24 5.51
CA ASN A 109 -0.77 -3.53 5.00
C ASN A 109 -1.51 -4.33 6.09
N LEU A 110 -1.62 -5.65 5.93
CA LEU A 110 -2.40 -6.53 6.79
C LEU A 110 -1.54 -7.54 7.57
N TYR A 111 -0.20 -7.51 7.42
CA TYR A 111 0.70 -8.53 7.97
C TYR A 111 0.66 -8.63 9.50
N MET A 112 0.27 -7.57 10.21
CA MET A 112 0.18 -7.59 11.67
C MET A 112 -0.84 -8.60 12.22
N TYR A 113 -1.83 -8.97 11.42
CA TYR A 113 -2.84 -9.95 11.86
C TYR A 113 -2.29 -11.37 11.89
N GLY A 114 -1.33 -11.71 11.01
CA GLY A 114 -0.82 -13.08 10.87
C GLY A 114 -1.84 -14.02 10.21
N PRO A 115 -1.63 -15.35 10.31
CA PRO A 115 -2.55 -16.34 9.77
C PRO A 115 -3.94 -16.24 10.40
N THR A 116 -4.99 -16.30 9.59
CA THR A 116 -6.39 -16.24 10.04
C THR A 116 -7.14 -17.57 9.88
N GLU A 117 -6.42 -18.64 9.52
CA GLU A 117 -7.01 -19.96 9.24
C GLU A 117 -8.11 -19.88 8.17
N GLY A 118 -7.90 -19.04 7.15
CA GLY A 118 -8.85 -18.82 6.05
C GLY A 118 -10.10 -18.01 6.43
N LYS A 119 -10.20 -17.49 7.66
CA LYS A 119 -11.28 -16.60 8.07
C LYS A 119 -11.07 -15.20 7.49
N PRO A 120 -12.14 -14.44 7.20
CA PRO A 120 -12.00 -13.08 6.71
C PRO A 120 -11.15 -12.19 7.63
N VAL A 121 -10.27 -11.40 7.01
CA VAL A 121 -9.45 -10.41 7.70
C VAL A 121 -10.28 -9.16 7.95
N HIS A 122 -10.43 -8.76 9.22
CA HIS A 122 -11.17 -7.55 9.61
C HIS A 122 -10.41 -6.76 10.69
N GLU A 123 -10.72 -5.48 10.85
CA GLU A 123 -9.94 -4.54 11.68
C GLU A 123 -9.91 -4.87 13.16
N ASN A 124 -10.87 -5.67 13.65
CA ASN A 124 -10.96 -6.07 15.07
C ASN A 124 -10.11 -7.30 15.42
N LEU A 125 -9.44 -7.92 14.42
CA LEU A 125 -8.54 -9.02 14.70
C LEU A 125 -7.36 -8.58 15.57
N PRO A 126 -6.88 -9.44 16.48
CA PRO A 126 -5.69 -9.15 17.24
C PRO A 126 -4.46 -9.11 16.32
N TYR A 127 -3.44 -8.36 16.71
CA TYR A 127 -2.13 -8.38 16.05
C TYR A 127 -1.38 -9.64 16.51
N ALA A 128 -1.61 -10.75 15.82
CA ALA A 128 -1.14 -12.08 16.18
C ALA A 128 0.05 -12.56 15.33
N ALA A 129 0.61 -11.72 14.47
CA ALA A 129 1.73 -12.10 13.64
C ALA A 129 2.97 -12.47 14.46
N GLU A 130 3.53 -13.64 14.20
CA GLU A 130 4.78 -14.13 14.81
C GLU A 130 6.01 -13.76 13.99
N GLY A 131 5.83 -13.46 12.70
CA GLY A 131 6.88 -13.07 11.79
C GLY A 131 7.45 -11.68 12.07
N ARG A 132 8.67 -11.43 11.61
CA ARG A 132 9.38 -10.16 11.85
C ARG A 132 8.66 -8.97 11.23
N LYS A 133 8.16 -9.11 9.99
CA LYS A 133 7.45 -8.04 9.29
C LYS A 133 6.11 -7.73 9.92
N GLY A 134 5.35 -8.77 10.25
CA GLY A 134 4.06 -8.59 10.91
C GLY A 134 4.19 -7.88 12.26
N ARG A 135 5.17 -8.29 13.10
CA ARG A 135 5.48 -7.58 14.36
C ARG A 135 5.91 -6.14 14.13
N THR A 136 6.78 -5.89 13.15
CA THR A 136 7.19 -4.52 12.78
C THR A 136 6.00 -3.63 12.45
N ARG A 137 5.07 -4.14 11.63
CA ARG A 137 3.84 -3.41 11.28
C ARG A 137 2.94 -3.17 12.49
N ALA A 138 2.79 -4.18 13.36
CA ALA A 138 2.02 -4.06 14.61
C ALA A 138 2.58 -2.96 15.52
N GLU A 139 3.89 -2.93 15.72
CA GLU A 139 4.58 -1.92 16.54
C GLU A 139 4.43 -0.50 15.97
N MET A 140 4.58 -0.35 14.67
CA MET A 140 4.41 0.93 14.00
C MET A 140 2.97 1.45 14.13
N ALA A 141 1.97 0.61 13.82
CA ALA A 141 0.56 0.96 13.95
C ALA A 141 0.20 1.33 15.40
N LYS A 142 0.71 0.57 16.37
CA LYS A 142 0.53 0.86 17.80
C LYS A 142 1.11 2.22 18.17
N ALA A 143 2.35 2.52 17.79
CA ALA A 143 3.00 3.80 18.09
C ALA A 143 2.22 5.00 17.53
N LEU A 144 1.73 4.89 16.30
CA LEU A 144 0.91 5.91 15.65
C LEU A 144 -0.43 6.14 16.37
N LEU A 145 -1.14 5.07 16.71
CA LEU A 145 -2.42 5.16 17.43
C LEU A 145 -2.24 5.60 18.89
N ASP A 146 -1.12 5.25 19.54
CA ASP A 146 -0.77 5.76 20.87
C ASP A 146 -0.56 7.27 20.86
N ALA A 147 0.11 7.81 19.84
CA ALA A 147 0.27 9.25 19.66
C ALA A 147 -1.07 9.97 19.46
N HIS A 148 -2.01 9.36 18.73
CA HIS A 148 -3.37 9.87 18.59
C HIS A 148 -4.09 9.88 19.95
N ARG A 149 -4.07 8.75 20.68
CA ARG A 149 -4.72 8.64 22.01
C ARG A 149 -4.16 9.62 23.03
N ALA A 150 -2.87 9.95 22.90
CA ALA A 150 -2.21 10.97 23.72
C ALA A 150 -2.53 12.41 23.27
N GLY A 151 -3.39 12.62 22.27
CA GLY A 151 -3.77 13.94 21.76
C GLY A 151 -2.67 14.70 21.04
N LYS A 152 -1.57 14.02 20.63
CA LYS A 152 -0.40 14.68 20.02
C LYS A 152 -0.62 15.00 18.54
N VAL A 153 -1.36 14.16 17.82
CA VAL A 153 -1.69 14.31 16.41
C VAL A 153 -2.89 13.43 16.07
N LYS A 154 -3.75 13.86 15.16
CA LYS A 154 -4.84 13.01 14.66
C LYS A 154 -4.27 12.00 13.66
N VAL A 155 -4.41 10.70 13.94
CA VAL A 155 -3.91 9.62 13.07
C VAL A 155 -5.06 8.79 12.52
N ALA A 156 -5.03 8.51 11.22
CA ALA A 156 -5.82 7.46 10.58
C ALA A 156 -4.89 6.51 9.81
N ILE A 157 -5.20 5.23 9.81
CA ILE A 157 -4.43 4.20 9.11
C ILE A 157 -5.32 3.54 8.06
N GLY A 158 -4.93 3.58 6.79
CA GLY A 158 -5.56 2.79 5.73
C GLY A 158 -4.73 1.54 5.45
N ARG A 159 -5.37 0.37 5.45
CA ARG A 159 -4.74 -0.92 5.22
C ARG A 159 -5.22 -1.56 3.94
N ALA A 160 -4.28 -1.99 3.13
CA ALA A 160 -4.54 -2.67 1.87
C ALA A 160 -3.99 -4.10 1.89
N SER A 161 -4.64 -4.98 1.15
CA SER A 161 -4.12 -6.27 0.75
C SER A 161 -3.03 -6.12 -0.32
N ASP A 162 -2.58 -7.23 -0.90
CA ASP A 162 -1.67 -7.19 -2.03
C ASP A 162 -2.20 -6.27 -3.12
N PHE A 163 -1.45 -5.23 -3.43
CA PHE A 163 -1.93 -4.23 -4.36
C PHE A 163 -1.29 -4.33 -5.74
N TYR A 164 -2.05 -3.93 -6.73
CA TYR A 164 -1.67 -3.88 -8.14
C TYR A 164 -2.09 -2.54 -8.75
N GLY A 165 -1.63 -2.26 -9.95
CA GLY A 165 -2.01 -1.05 -10.67
C GLY A 165 -0.81 -0.39 -11.35
N PRO A 166 -1.01 0.77 -11.96
CA PRO A 166 0.07 1.57 -12.51
C PRO A 166 1.16 1.84 -11.48
N ARG A 167 2.43 1.82 -11.91
CA ARG A 167 3.64 2.05 -11.08
C ARG A 167 3.97 0.93 -10.08
N VAL A 168 3.08 -0.05 -9.89
CA VAL A 168 3.31 -1.17 -8.96
C VAL A 168 4.15 -2.25 -9.65
N GLN A 169 5.40 -2.41 -9.21
CA GLN A 169 6.33 -3.39 -9.73
C GLN A 169 6.61 -4.50 -8.71
N GLY A 170 7.11 -4.16 -7.54
CA GLY A 170 7.52 -5.11 -6.51
C GLY A 170 6.37 -5.69 -5.66
N SER A 171 5.26 -6.10 -6.28
CA SER A 171 4.12 -6.76 -5.64
C SER A 171 4.03 -8.24 -6.06
N ALA A 172 3.27 -9.03 -5.30
CA ALA A 172 2.97 -10.43 -5.65
C ALA A 172 2.38 -10.59 -7.06
N ILE A 173 1.61 -9.59 -7.51
CA ILE A 173 1.01 -9.51 -8.85
C ILE A 173 1.47 -8.24 -9.58
N GLY A 174 2.77 -7.98 -9.61
CA GLY A 174 3.41 -6.84 -10.29
C GLY A 174 4.19 -7.25 -11.53
N ASP A 175 5.48 -6.96 -11.52
CA ASP A 175 6.43 -7.11 -12.63
C ASP A 175 6.68 -8.57 -13.10
N ARG A 176 6.37 -9.57 -12.27
CA ARG A 176 6.40 -10.98 -12.65
C ARG A 176 5.13 -11.46 -13.37
N VAL A 177 4.09 -10.65 -13.37
CA VAL A 177 2.76 -11.02 -13.86
C VAL A 177 2.40 -10.23 -15.11
N PHE A 178 2.25 -8.93 -15.04
CA PHE A 178 1.72 -8.13 -16.14
C PHE A 178 2.61 -8.10 -17.38
N PRO A 179 3.95 -7.95 -17.29
CA PRO A 179 4.82 -8.07 -18.48
C PRO A 179 4.73 -9.45 -19.14
N ALA A 180 4.71 -10.53 -18.35
CA ALA A 180 4.57 -11.88 -18.88
C ALA A 180 3.24 -12.09 -19.62
N ILE A 181 2.14 -11.55 -19.07
CA ILE A 181 0.82 -11.57 -19.71
C ILE A 181 0.86 -10.86 -21.07
N LEU A 182 1.44 -9.64 -21.12
CA LEU A 182 1.57 -8.87 -22.36
C LEU A 182 2.35 -9.59 -23.44
N GLU A 183 3.36 -10.36 -23.06
CA GLU A 183 4.19 -11.18 -23.95
C GLU A 183 3.59 -12.57 -24.26
N GLY A 184 2.40 -12.91 -23.74
CA GLY A 184 1.80 -14.24 -23.88
C GLY A 184 2.60 -15.36 -23.22
N LYS A 185 3.47 -15.02 -22.27
CA LYS A 185 4.25 -15.94 -21.42
C LYS A 185 3.46 -16.34 -20.17
N ALA A 186 3.99 -17.28 -19.38
CA ALA A 186 3.38 -17.70 -18.13
C ALA A 186 3.54 -16.61 -17.04
N ALA A 187 2.43 -16.15 -16.48
CA ALA A 187 2.45 -15.33 -15.27
C ALA A 187 2.92 -16.18 -14.08
N SER A 188 3.95 -15.70 -13.39
CA SER A 188 4.52 -16.39 -12.23
C SER A 188 3.89 -15.85 -10.94
N THR A 189 3.26 -16.72 -10.19
CA THR A 189 2.66 -16.46 -8.89
C THR A 189 3.12 -17.49 -7.86
N MET A 190 2.53 -17.49 -6.67
CA MET A 190 2.85 -18.44 -5.61
C MET A 190 1.59 -18.99 -4.95
N GLY A 191 1.72 -20.15 -4.31
CA GLY A 191 0.65 -20.77 -3.54
C GLY A 191 -0.45 -21.40 -4.37
N ASN A 192 -1.61 -21.54 -3.77
CA ASN A 192 -2.78 -22.14 -4.40
C ASN A 192 -3.62 -21.07 -5.12
N VAL A 193 -3.50 -21.02 -6.43
CA VAL A 193 -4.19 -20.03 -7.28
C VAL A 193 -5.70 -20.19 -7.33
N ASP A 194 -6.26 -21.26 -6.79
CA ASP A 194 -7.69 -21.57 -6.79
C ASP A 194 -8.38 -21.12 -5.48
N LEU A 195 -7.63 -20.53 -4.55
CA LEU A 195 -8.18 -19.94 -3.33
C LEU A 195 -8.57 -18.47 -3.55
N PRO A 196 -9.63 -18.00 -2.88
CA PRO A 196 -10.02 -16.60 -2.88
C PRO A 196 -8.89 -15.72 -2.33
N HIS A 197 -8.54 -14.64 -3.04
CA HIS A 197 -7.56 -13.66 -2.62
C HIS A 197 -8.03 -12.25 -2.97
N THR A 198 -8.11 -11.38 -1.97
CA THR A 198 -8.47 -9.98 -2.18
C THR A 198 -7.27 -9.21 -2.70
N TYR A 199 -7.41 -8.57 -3.86
CA TYR A 199 -6.42 -7.66 -4.43
C TYR A 199 -6.89 -6.22 -4.36
N THR A 200 -6.01 -5.32 -3.94
CA THR A 200 -6.29 -3.89 -3.83
C THR A 200 -5.77 -3.14 -5.06
N TYR A 201 -6.60 -2.36 -5.72
CA TYR A 201 -6.15 -1.44 -6.76
C TYR A 201 -5.46 -0.22 -6.13
N VAL A 202 -4.23 0.09 -6.53
CA VAL A 202 -3.41 1.12 -5.87
C VAL A 202 -4.02 2.52 -5.92
N LYS A 203 -4.75 2.87 -6.98
CA LYS A 203 -5.44 4.16 -7.05
C LYS A 203 -6.59 4.23 -6.04
N ASP A 204 -7.32 3.15 -5.83
CA ASP A 204 -8.37 3.09 -4.81
C ASP A 204 -7.77 3.19 -3.41
N PHE A 205 -6.60 2.62 -3.20
CA PHE A 205 -5.86 2.81 -1.95
C PHE A 205 -5.51 4.30 -1.74
N GLY A 206 -4.98 4.98 -2.76
CA GLY A 206 -4.71 6.42 -2.70
C GLY A 206 -5.97 7.24 -2.40
N ARG A 207 -7.06 6.98 -3.12
CA ARG A 207 -8.37 7.64 -2.90
C ARG A 207 -8.90 7.41 -1.49
N ALA A 208 -8.74 6.20 -0.96
CA ALA A 208 -9.15 5.86 0.39
C ALA A 208 -8.36 6.65 1.45
N LEU A 209 -7.04 6.76 1.31
CA LEU A 209 -6.23 7.56 2.24
C LEU A 209 -6.63 9.04 2.23
N VAL A 210 -6.92 9.62 1.06
CA VAL A 210 -7.42 10.99 0.96
C VAL A 210 -8.78 11.11 1.66
N THR A 211 -9.70 10.20 1.43
CA THR A 211 -11.00 10.17 2.12
C THR A 211 -10.83 10.11 3.64
N LEU A 212 -9.91 9.28 4.16
CA LEU A 212 -9.63 9.22 5.60
C LEU A 212 -9.12 10.56 6.14
N SER A 213 -8.33 11.31 5.36
CA SER A 213 -7.80 12.62 5.78
C SER A 213 -8.87 13.72 5.91
N GLU A 214 -9.96 13.57 5.17
CA GLU A 214 -11.05 14.54 5.11
C GLU A 214 -12.15 14.30 6.17
N ASN A 215 -12.15 13.12 6.80
CA ASN A 215 -13.23 12.71 7.70
C ASN A 215 -12.79 12.59 9.15
N GLU A 216 -13.39 13.36 10.04
CA GLU A 216 -13.08 13.33 11.48
C GLU A 216 -13.34 11.94 12.11
N ALA A 217 -14.34 11.21 11.65
CA ALA A 217 -14.66 9.86 12.13
C ALA A 217 -13.58 8.82 11.79
N ALA A 218 -12.63 9.14 10.89
CA ALA A 218 -11.55 8.24 10.49
C ALA A 218 -10.44 8.14 11.54
N PHE A 219 -10.24 9.19 12.34
CA PHE A 219 -9.09 9.26 13.23
C PHE A 219 -9.19 8.33 14.45
N GLY A 220 -8.03 7.88 14.91
CA GLY A 220 -7.87 6.94 16.04
C GLY A 220 -8.08 5.48 15.70
N LYS A 221 -8.18 5.14 14.41
CA LYS A 221 -8.49 3.78 13.93
C LYS A 221 -7.62 3.38 12.73
N ALA A 222 -7.59 2.06 12.51
CA ALA A 222 -7.20 1.47 11.23
C ALA A 222 -8.46 1.08 10.44
N TRP A 223 -8.39 1.20 9.12
CA TRP A 223 -9.47 0.93 8.19
C TRP A 223 -8.96 0.06 7.05
N HIS A 224 -9.66 -1.00 6.73
CA HIS A 224 -9.41 -1.73 5.48
C HIS A 224 -9.96 -0.92 4.32
N VAL A 225 -9.10 -0.62 3.34
CA VAL A 225 -9.51 0.19 2.19
C VAL A 225 -10.43 -0.59 1.26
N PRO A 226 -11.31 0.08 0.51
CA PRO A 226 -12.22 -0.59 -0.43
C PRO A 226 -11.49 -1.41 -1.48
N ASN A 227 -12.03 -2.59 -1.76
CA ASN A 227 -11.55 -3.49 -2.80
C ASN A 227 -12.73 -3.86 -3.71
N ALA A 228 -12.46 -4.16 -4.98
CA ALA A 228 -13.43 -4.84 -5.83
C ALA A 228 -13.73 -6.24 -5.28
N GLU A 229 -14.62 -6.98 -5.93
CA GLU A 229 -14.99 -8.35 -5.54
C GLU A 229 -13.75 -9.24 -5.35
N THR A 230 -13.75 -10.06 -4.31
CA THR A 230 -12.69 -11.04 -4.11
C THR A 230 -12.80 -12.15 -5.16
N LEU A 231 -11.74 -12.36 -5.91
CA LEU A 231 -11.58 -13.41 -6.92
C LEU A 231 -10.56 -14.45 -6.43
N THR A 232 -10.56 -15.64 -7.05
CA THR A 232 -9.37 -16.49 -6.98
C THR A 232 -8.25 -15.86 -7.80
N THR A 233 -6.99 -16.15 -7.44
CA THR A 233 -5.83 -15.68 -8.23
C THR A 233 -5.95 -16.12 -9.70
N ARG A 234 -6.48 -17.32 -9.93
CA ARG A 234 -6.72 -17.84 -11.28
C ARG A 234 -7.74 -17.00 -12.05
N GLU A 235 -8.86 -16.66 -11.44
CA GLU A 235 -9.90 -15.82 -12.08
C GLU A 235 -9.33 -14.43 -12.40
N PHE A 236 -8.61 -13.82 -11.47
CA PHE A 236 -7.95 -12.53 -11.68
C PHE A 236 -6.96 -12.58 -12.87
N LEU A 237 -6.10 -13.60 -12.91
CA LEU A 237 -5.12 -13.75 -13.99
C LEU A 237 -5.79 -14.07 -15.33
N ASN A 238 -6.82 -14.92 -15.36
CA ASN A 238 -7.59 -15.19 -16.56
C ASN A 238 -8.22 -13.92 -17.14
N LEU A 239 -8.79 -13.08 -16.28
CA LEU A 239 -9.32 -11.78 -16.69
C LEU A 239 -8.22 -10.87 -17.27
N ALA A 240 -7.02 -10.87 -16.69
CA ALA A 240 -5.90 -10.09 -17.20
C ALA A 240 -5.42 -10.59 -18.56
N TYR A 241 -5.34 -11.92 -18.78
CA TYR A 241 -5.04 -12.51 -20.08
C TYR A 241 -6.11 -12.19 -21.13
N GLU A 242 -7.39 -12.27 -20.76
CA GLU A 242 -8.51 -11.91 -21.65
C GLU A 242 -8.38 -10.46 -22.14
N ILE A 243 -8.15 -9.52 -21.22
CA ILE A 243 -8.00 -8.09 -21.54
C ILE A 243 -6.77 -7.84 -22.43
N ALA A 244 -5.69 -8.60 -22.20
CA ALA A 244 -4.48 -8.55 -23.02
C ALA A 244 -4.62 -9.21 -24.39
N GLY A 245 -5.72 -9.94 -24.67
CA GLY A 245 -5.92 -10.71 -25.89
C GLY A 245 -5.01 -11.95 -25.96
N GLN A 246 -4.62 -12.50 -24.84
CA GLN A 246 -3.69 -13.63 -24.72
C GLN A 246 -4.37 -14.88 -24.15
N LYS A 247 -3.78 -16.06 -24.41
CA LYS A 247 -4.24 -17.30 -23.79
C LYS A 247 -3.66 -17.42 -22.36
N PRO A 248 -4.47 -17.80 -21.37
CA PRO A 248 -4.00 -17.97 -20.00
C PRO A 248 -2.87 -19.00 -19.89
N LYS A 249 -1.77 -18.60 -19.22
CA LYS A 249 -0.66 -19.44 -18.84
C LYS A 249 -0.23 -19.03 -17.43
N ILE A 250 -0.47 -19.89 -16.45
CA ILE A 250 -0.21 -19.59 -15.04
C ILE A 250 0.80 -20.60 -14.51
N SER A 251 1.84 -20.09 -13.87
CA SER A 251 2.83 -20.89 -13.15
C SER A 251 2.82 -20.49 -11.69
N SER A 252 2.63 -21.44 -10.80
CA SER A 252 2.64 -21.19 -9.36
C SER A 252 3.79 -21.90 -8.68
N VAL A 253 4.51 -21.18 -7.83
CA VAL A 253 5.61 -21.72 -7.02
C VAL A 253 5.04 -22.25 -5.71
N GLY A 254 5.33 -23.52 -5.41
CA GLY A 254 4.96 -24.15 -4.14
C GLY A 254 5.93 -23.80 -3.01
N GLU A 255 5.49 -24.04 -1.77
CA GLU A 255 6.23 -23.71 -0.57
C GLU A 255 7.66 -24.29 -0.53
N LEU A 256 7.82 -25.57 -0.86
CA LEU A 256 9.12 -26.22 -0.86
C LEU A 256 10.12 -25.53 -1.82
N MET A 257 9.64 -25.13 -2.99
CA MET A 257 10.48 -24.42 -3.97
C MET A 257 10.83 -23.01 -3.48
N LEU A 258 9.89 -22.35 -2.79
CA LEU A 258 10.12 -21.05 -2.16
C LEU A 258 11.15 -21.16 -1.03
N GLN A 259 11.06 -22.19 -0.18
CA GLN A 259 12.03 -22.45 0.89
C GLN A 259 13.44 -22.72 0.34
N ILE A 260 13.56 -23.58 -0.71
CA ILE A 260 14.83 -23.83 -1.38
C ILE A 260 15.38 -22.54 -2.01
N GLY A 261 14.53 -21.78 -2.70
CA GLY A 261 14.90 -20.48 -3.29
C GLY A 261 15.38 -19.50 -2.25
N GLY A 262 14.78 -19.51 -1.06
CA GLY A 262 15.15 -18.64 0.07
C GLY A 262 16.53 -18.87 0.65
N LEU A 263 17.19 -19.98 0.31
CA LEU A 263 18.59 -20.22 0.67
C LEU A 263 19.56 -19.34 -0.15
N PHE A 264 19.13 -18.89 -1.33
CA PHE A 264 19.97 -18.18 -2.30
C PHE A 264 19.42 -16.78 -2.64
N ILE A 265 18.12 -16.56 -2.46
CA ILE A 265 17.40 -15.35 -2.88
C ILE A 265 16.74 -14.75 -1.62
N PRO A 266 17.22 -13.59 -1.11
CA PRO A 266 16.67 -12.97 0.10
C PRO A 266 15.16 -12.72 0.00
N GLU A 267 14.66 -12.27 -1.13
CA GLU A 267 13.23 -12.00 -1.37
C GLU A 267 12.39 -13.27 -1.22
N ALA A 268 12.87 -14.42 -1.70
CA ALA A 268 12.15 -15.68 -1.56
C ALA A 268 12.08 -16.14 -0.08
N LYS A 269 13.16 -15.92 0.69
CA LYS A 269 13.17 -16.18 2.14
C LYS A 269 12.10 -15.35 2.86
N GLU A 270 11.97 -14.10 2.47
CA GLU A 270 11.02 -13.17 3.07
C GLU A 270 9.55 -13.53 2.75
N MET A 271 9.31 -14.18 1.60
CA MET A 271 7.96 -14.62 1.21
C MET A 271 7.48 -15.84 2.02
N VAL A 272 8.39 -16.64 2.60
CA VAL A 272 8.00 -17.75 3.47
C VAL A 272 7.23 -17.26 4.70
N GLU A 273 7.59 -16.08 5.24
CA GLU A 273 6.92 -15.49 6.41
C GLU A 273 5.42 -15.20 6.16
N ILE A 274 5.07 -14.88 4.91
CA ILE A 274 3.70 -14.53 4.53
C ILE A 274 3.03 -15.61 3.68
N TRP A 275 3.57 -16.83 3.68
CA TRP A 275 3.06 -17.95 2.87
C TRP A 275 1.57 -18.23 3.08
N TYR A 276 1.06 -18.01 4.31
CA TYR A 276 -0.35 -18.21 4.65
C TYR A 276 -1.30 -17.38 3.77
N GLU A 277 -0.89 -16.20 3.30
CA GLU A 277 -1.73 -15.36 2.41
C GLU A 277 -2.01 -16.02 1.05
N PHE A 278 -1.12 -16.93 0.63
CA PHE A 278 -1.19 -17.60 -0.67
C PHE A 278 -1.62 -19.07 -0.59
N ASN A 279 -1.71 -19.62 0.60
CA ASN A 279 -2.06 -21.03 0.83
C ASN A 279 -3.36 -21.21 1.62
N GLU A 280 -4.01 -20.13 1.99
CA GLU A 280 -5.32 -20.08 2.63
C GLU A 280 -6.21 -19.05 1.90
N PRO A 281 -7.55 -19.13 2.02
CA PRO A 281 -8.42 -18.03 1.60
C PRO A 281 -8.00 -16.71 2.27
N TYR A 282 -7.73 -15.69 1.48
CA TYR A 282 -7.32 -14.38 1.98
C TYR A 282 -8.33 -13.30 1.58
N VAL A 283 -9.42 -13.25 2.33
CA VAL A 283 -10.58 -12.37 2.09
C VAL A 283 -10.55 -11.20 3.06
N VAL A 284 -10.50 -9.99 2.55
CA VAL A 284 -10.42 -8.77 3.37
C VAL A 284 -11.81 -8.12 3.45
N ASP A 285 -12.32 -7.99 4.67
CA ASP A 285 -13.54 -7.25 4.94
C ASP A 285 -13.26 -5.75 5.05
N HIS A 286 -13.86 -4.95 4.20
CA HIS A 286 -13.80 -3.49 4.23
C HIS A 286 -15.17 -2.86 4.53
N SER A 287 -16.12 -3.65 5.00
CA SER A 287 -17.50 -3.19 5.27
C SER A 287 -17.58 -2.03 6.28
N PRO A 288 -16.72 -1.95 7.32
CA PRO A 288 -16.70 -0.80 8.22
C PRO A 288 -16.36 0.51 7.50
N TYR A 289 -15.38 0.48 6.58
CA TYR A 289 -15.04 1.64 5.76
C TYR A 289 -16.21 2.02 4.84
N ALA A 290 -16.77 1.04 4.12
CA ALA A 290 -17.90 1.25 3.22
C ALA A 290 -19.11 1.87 3.93
N LYS A 291 -19.41 1.42 5.15
CA LYS A 291 -20.49 1.96 5.98
C LYS A 291 -20.22 3.41 6.43
N ALA A 292 -18.98 3.74 6.74
CA ALA A 292 -18.62 5.05 7.30
C ALA A 292 -18.47 6.14 6.22
N PHE A 293 -17.92 5.79 5.06
CA PHE A 293 -17.47 6.76 4.06
C PHE A 293 -18.01 6.50 2.65
N GLY A 294 -18.75 5.41 2.46
CA GLY A 294 -19.07 4.88 1.13
C GLY A 294 -17.88 4.12 0.53
N ALA A 295 -18.15 3.27 -0.44
CA ALA A 295 -17.13 2.52 -1.16
C ALA A 295 -17.51 2.41 -2.64
N HIS A 296 -16.63 2.87 -3.49
CA HIS A 296 -16.76 2.79 -4.95
C HIS A 296 -15.43 2.28 -5.54
N PRO A 297 -15.07 1.02 -5.26
CA PRO A 297 -13.82 0.47 -5.79
C PRO A 297 -13.92 0.34 -7.31
N THR A 298 -12.79 0.57 -7.97
CA THR A 298 -12.66 0.41 -9.42
C THR A 298 -12.86 -1.08 -9.78
N PRO A 299 -13.77 -1.42 -10.72
CA PRO A 299 -13.94 -2.81 -11.15
C PRO A 299 -12.64 -3.41 -11.67
N HIS A 300 -12.37 -4.68 -11.38
CA HIS A 300 -11.13 -5.35 -11.78
C HIS A 300 -10.83 -5.20 -13.28
N ARG A 301 -11.85 -5.28 -14.14
CA ARG A 301 -11.69 -5.14 -15.60
C ARG A 301 -11.10 -3.79 -16.01
N GLU A 302 -11.51 -2.73 -15.35
CA GLU A 302 -10.99 -1.37 -15.59
C GLU A 302 -9.59 -1.22 -15.00
N ALA A 303 -9.40 -1.59 -13.75
CA ALA A 303 -8.12 -1.50 -13.04
C ALA A 303 -7.03 -2.32 -13.73
N ILE A 304 -7.35 -3.54 -14.19
CA ILE A 304 -6.42 -4.41 -14.93
C ILE A 304 -6.08 -3.80 -16.29
N ARG A 305 -7.04 -3.21 -17.01
CA ARG A 305 -6.79 -2.54 -18.29
C ARG A 305 -5.79 -1.42 -18.12
N GLU A 306 -6.00 -0.51 -17.17
CA GLU A 306 -5.08 0.58 -16.87
C GLU A 306 -3.68 0.07 -16.46
N THR A 307 -3.63 -1.02 -15.71
CA THR A 307 -2.37 -1.65 -15.30
C THR A 307 -1.60 -2.15 -16.52
N LEU A 308 -2.27 -2.90 -17.41
CA LEU A 308 -1.66 -3.41 -18.64
C LEU A 308 -1.20 -2.28 -19.57
N GLU A 309 -1.98 -1.21 -19.69
CA GLU A 309 -1.61 -0.02 -20.46
C GLU A 309 -0.36 0.65 -19.91
N TRP A 310 -0.27 0.79 -18.60
CA TRP A 310 0.90 1.35 -17.96
C TRP A 310 2.16 0.50 -18.24
N TYR A 311 2.07 -0.83 -18.11
CA TYR A 311 3.19 -1.72 -18.40
C TYR A 311 3.59 -1.74 -19.88
N ARG A 312 2.65 -1.53 -20.82
CA ARG A 312 2.97 -1.37 -22.26
C ARG A 312 3.79 -0.13 -22.53
N ASN A 313 3.54 0.94 -21.78
CA ASN A 313 4.22 2.22 -21.96
C ASN A 313 5.58 2.30 -21.23
N LEU A 314 5.94 1.31 -20.44
CA LEU A 314 7.28 1.20 -19.84
C LEU A 314 8.33 0.62 -20.80
N ASN A 315 7.90 -0.14 -21.82
CA ASN A 315 8.75 -0.77 -22.84
C ASN A 315 8.70 0.10 -24.10
#